data_3326fd00e17e961b6a1ec9d32be3cd1b
#
_entry.id   3326fd00e17e961b6a1ec9d32be3cd1b
#
_cell.length_a   1.000
_cell.length_b   1.000
_cell.length_c   1.000
_cell.angle_alpha   90.00
_cell.angle_beta   90.00
_cell.angle_gamma   90.00
#
_symmetry.space_group_name_H-M   'P 1'
#
loop_
_entity.id
_entity.type
_entity.pdbx_description
1 polymer ?
#
loop_
_entity_poly.entity_id
_entity_poly.type
_entity_poly.pdbx_seq_one_letter_code
_entity_poly.pdbx_strand_id
1 'polypeptide(L)'
;MSLKSFFFPKNVLNFNTATPVHPTSRGIPIPTEKMREGSGSISKSAAVCPTKAIRIVSESEVQFDYGKCLQCGLCTEASDGNLRDSGFIYTFALSREELKVTYVSGQMKKVTGLPFPLTENQKRFQELTKKRGFLYREVAAAGNNTVESELNASFNSVFDSEREGVRCVASPKHADAVVFSGPVGERMAGPLETAWDVMSEPKALIACGTEAVSGGLYPMGKLPKEPDLYISGDPPRPDVILQGFRLLMGRFSFQFQEALHKILENEK
;
A
#
# COMPACT_ATOMS: atom_id res chain seq x y z
N MET A 1 -4.59 38.62 -9.41
CA MET A 1 -4.20 37.48 -8.56
C MET A 1 -4.88 37.65 -7.21
N SER A 2 -5.67 36.69 -6.77
CA SER A 2 -6.35 36.76 -5.45
C SER A 2 -5.33 36.55 -4.34
N LEU A 3 -5.41 37.31 -3.23
CA LEU A 3 -4.58 37.08 -2.03
C LEU A 3 -4.65 35.63 -1.54
N LYS A 4 -5.80 34.97 -1.74
CA LYS A 4 -5.99 33.53 -1.43
C LYS A 4 -5.04 32.61 -2.20
N SER A 5 -4.62 32.95 -3.43
CA SER A 5 -3.69 32.13 -4.21
C SER A 5 -2.24 32.25 -3.75
N PHE A 6 -1.92 33.28 -2.98
CA PHE A 6 -0.60 33.52 -2.40
C PHE A 6 -0.41 32.66 -1.11
N PHE A 7 -1.47 32.57 -0.30
CA PHE A 7 -1.44 31.82 0.97
C PHE A 7 -1.79 30.32 0.81
N PHE A 8 -2.46 29.96 -0.29
CA PHE A 8 -2.86 28.59 -0.58
C PHE A 8 -2.47 28.25 -2.02
N PRO A 9 -1.19 27.94 -2.26
CA PRO A 9 -0.75 27.57 -3.61
C PRO A 9 -1.53 26.35 -4.09
N LYS A 10 -2.17 26.50 -5.24
CA LYS A 10 -3.00 25.44 -5.88
C LYS A 10 -2.18 24.19 -6.28
N ASN A 11 -0.88 24.25 -6.11
CA ASN A 11 0.07 23.22 -6.54
C ASN A 11 0.37 22.16 -5.46
N VAL A 12 -0.18 22.32 -4.25
CA VAL A 12 -0.05 21.30 -3.18
C VAL A 12 -1.23 20.36 -3.25
N LEU A 13 -0.96 19.07 -3.22
CA LEU A 13 -1.99 18.03 -3.25
C LEU A 13 -2.88 18.16 -2.01
N ASN A 14 -4.19 18.25 -2.22
CA ASN A 14 -5.15 18.23 -1.12
C ASN A 14 -5.62 16.79 -0.88
N PHE A 15 -5.02 16.12 0.09
CA PHE A 15 -5.34 14.73 0.42
C PHE A 15 -6.79 14.52 0.85
N ASN A 16 -7.48 15.55 1.34
CA ASN A 16 -8.89 15.43 1.73
C ASN A 16 -9.85 15.39 0.54
N THR A 17 -9.39 15.85 -0.63
CA THR A 17 -10.16 15.86 -1.88
C THR A 17 -9.61 14.90 -2.93
N ALA A 18 -8.53 14.16 -2.63
CA ALA A 18 -8.00 13.14 -3.53
C ALA A 18 -9.04 12.04 -3.73
N THR A 19 -9.42 11.81 -4.97
CA THR A 19 -10.31 10.68 -5.30
C THR A 19 -9.53 9.38 -5.25
N PRO A 20 -10.12 8.29 -4.77
CA PRO A 20 -9.44 7.00 -4.70
C PRO A 20 -9.17 6.40 -6.09
N VAL A 21 -9.82 6.89 -7.13
CA VAL A 21 -9.64 6.43 -8.52
C VAL A 21 -8.84 7.46 -9.30
N HIS A 22 -7.74 7.04 -9.90
CA HIS A 22 -6.89 7.90 -10.72
C HIS A 22 -7.21 7.67 -12.21
N PRO A 23 -7.57 8.73 -12.97
CA PRO A 23 -8.10 8.56 -14.34
C PRO A 23 -7.08 8.02 -15.35
N THR A 24 -5.78 8.16 -15.07
CA THR A 24 -4.70 7.74 -15.97
C THR A 24 -3.89 6.56 -15.47
N SER A 25 -4.25 6.00 -14.30
CA SER A 25 -3.60 4.81 -13.74
C SER A 25 -4.45 3.58 -14.03
N ARG A 26 -3.81 2.43 -14.26
CA ARG A 26 -4.49 1.13 -14.29
C ARG A 26 -5.14 0.82 -12.95
N GLY A 27 -4.40 1.06 -11.88
CA GLY A 27 -4.77 0.62 -10.54
C GLY A 27 -4.78 -0.90 -10.40
N ILE A 28 -5.44 -1.38 -9.37
CA ILE A 28 -5.58 -2.82 -9.13
C ILE A 28 -6.65 -3.43 -10.03
N PRO A 29 -6.51 -4.74 -10.41
CA PRO A 29 -7.54 -5.45 -11.16
C PRO A 29 -8.76 -5.73 -10.27
N ILE A 30 -9.96 -5.57 -10.81
CA ILE A 30 -11.22 -5.91 -10.14
C ILE A 30 -12.13 -6.73 -11.04
N PRO A 31 -13.04 -7.57 -10.46
CA PRO A 31 -14.02 -8.32 -11.21
C PRO A 31 -15.02 -7.44 -11.95
N THR A 32 -15.38 -7.84 -13.17
CA THR A 32 -16.47 -7.23 -13.97
C THR A 32 -17.80 -7.91 -13.68
N GLU A 33 -18.88 -7.37 -14.24
CA GLU A 33 -20.22 -8.01 -14.21
C GLU A 33 -20.20 -9.39 -14.88
N LYS A 34 -19.45 -9.55 -15.96
CA LYS A 34 -19.30 -10.83 -16.65
C LYS A 34 -18.83 -11.95 -15.71
N MET A 35 -17.87 -11.66 -14.83
CA MET A 35 -17.45 -12.61 -13.81
C MET A 35 -18.51 -12.86 -12.76
N ARG A 36 -19.36 -11.86 -12.45
CA ARG A 36 -20.46 -11.97 -11.49
C ARG A 36 -21.59 -12.88 -12.00
N GLU A 37 -21.80 -12.92 -13.29
CA GLU A 37 -22.80 -13.78 -13.95
C GLU A 37 -22.36 -15.24 -14.08
N GLY A 38 -21.17 -15.58 -13.59
CA GLY A 38 -20.66 -16.96 -13.58
C GLY A 38 -20.13 -17.46 -14.92
N SER A 39 -19.97 -16.58 -15.91
CA SER A 39 -19.64 -16.95 -17.30
C SER A 39 -18.14 -17.06 -17.59
N GLY A 40 -17.25 -16.93 -16.62
CA GLY A 40 -15.83 -16.89 -16.92
C GLY A 40 -14.88 -17.44 -15.87
N SER A 41 -13.94 -18.25 -16.35
CA SER A 41 -12.79 -18.69 -15.55
C SER A 41 -11.69 -17.63 -15.57
N ILE A 42 -11.13 -17.30 -14.42
CA ILE A 42 -9.94 -16.46 -14.30
C ILE A 42 -8.64 -17.27 -14.22
N SER A 43 -8.68 -18.55 -14.61
CA SER A 43 -7.52 -19.43 -14.60
C SER A 43 -6.37 -18.89 -15.45
N LYS A 44 -6.66 -18.33 -16.62
CA LYS A 44 -5.65 -17.65 -17.45
C LYS A 44 -5.03 -16.47 -16.73
N SER A 45 -5.85 -15.61 -16.09
CA SER A 45 -5.39 -14.46 -15.32
C SER A 45 -4.51 -14.86 -14.14
N ALA A 46 -4.87 -15.93 -13.44
CA ALA A 46 -4.05 -16.46 -12.35
C ALA A 46 -2.73 -17.04 -12.87
N ALA A 47 -2.74 -17.73 -14.02
CA ALA A 47 -1.56 -18.34 -14.62
C ALA A 47 -0.52 -17.31 -15.10
N VAL A 48 -0.98 -16.16 -15.67
CA VAL A 48 -0.08 -15.11 -16.15
C VAL A 48 0.42 -14.17 -15.04
N CYS A 49 -0.14 -14.26 -13.83
CA CYS A 49 0.24 -13.36 -12.74
C CYS A 49 1.66 -13.67 -12.25
N PRO A 50 2.65 -12.77 -12.44
CA PRO A 50 4.05 -13.05 -12.15
C PRO A 50 4.32 -13.23 -10.65
N THR A 51 3.58 -12.52 -9.79
CA THR A 51 3.72 -12.58 -8.34
C THR A 51 2.75 -13.57 -7.69
N LYS A 52 1.94 -14.27 -8.49
CA LYS A 52 0.89 -15.19 -7.99
C LYS A 52 -0.05 -14.51 -7.00
N ALA A 53 -0.44 -13.26 -7.31
CA ALA A 53 -1.37 -12.48 -6.51
C ALA A 53 -2.81 -12.99 -6.61
N ILE A 54 -3.13 -13.81 -7.62
CA ILE A 54 -4.46 -14.38 -7.85
C ILE A 54 -4.41 -15.88 -7.53
N ARG A 55 -5.23 -16.31 -6.59
CA ARG A 55 -5.36 -17.71 -6.19
C ARG A 55 -6.80 -18.18 -6.37
N ILE A 56 -6.99 -19.22 -7.16
CA ILE A 56 -8.27 -19.89 -7.29
C ILE A 56 -8.45 -20.81 -6.06
N VAL A 57 -9.51 -20.58 -5.30
CA VAL A 57 -9.85 -21.34 -4.09
C VAL A 57 -10.82 -22.47 -4.45
N SER A 58 -11.83 -22.15 -5.28
CA SER A 58 -12.78 -23.11 -5.84
C SER A 58 -13.28 -22.64 -7.21
N GLU A 59 -14.21 -23.33 -7.85
CA GLU A 59 -14.81 -22.91 -9.12
C GLU A 59 -15.49 -21.52 -9.04
N SER A 60 -16.06 -21.18 -7.89
CA SER A 60 -16.76 -19.92 -7.66
C SER A 60 -15.99 -18.92 -6.78
N GLU A 61 -14.88 -19.33 -6.16
CA GLU A 61 -14.18 -18.52 -5.17
C GLU A 61 -12.73 -18.25 -5.60
N VAL A 62 -12.38 -16.96 -5.63
CA VAL A 62 -11.06 -16.47 -6.01
C VAL A 62 -10.57 -15.47 -4.98
N GLN A 63 -9.33 -15.63 -4.56
CA GLN A 63 -8.65 -14.71 -3.66
C GLN A 63 -7.63 -13.86 -4.41
N PHE A 64 -7.71 -12.55 -4.22
CA PHE A 64 -6.70 -11.59 -4.65
C PHE A 64 -5.89 -11.13 -3.46
N ASP A 65 -4.59 -11.26 -3.55
CA ASP A 65 -3.64 -10.65 -2.64
C ASP A 65 -3.10 -9.35 -3.28
N TYR A 66 -3.77 -8.24 -3.00
CA TYR A 66 -3.40 -6.94 -3.55
C TYR A 66 -2.05 -6.42 -3.02
N GLY A 67 -1.59 -6.95 -1.89
CA GLY A 67 -0.24 -6.70 -1.41
C GLY A 67 0.86 -7.32 -2.28
N LYS A 68 0.52 -8.27 -3.16
CA LYS A 68 1.40 -8.87 -4.17
C LYS A 68 1.24 -8.25 -5.56
N CYS A 69 0.24 -7.38 -5.74
CA CYS A 69 -0.11 -6.89 -7.07
C CYS A 69 0.88 -5.81 -7.54
N LEU A 70 1.52 -6.04 -8.67
CA LEU A 70 2.40 -5.06 -9.35
C LEU A 70 1.62 -4.02 -10.16
N GLN A 71 0.29 -4.14 -10.25
CA GLN A 71 -0.56 -3.30 -11.10
C GLN A 71 -0.14 -3.31 -12.60
N CYS A 72 0.41 -4.42 -13.06
CA CYS A 72 1.00 -4.54 -14.40
C CYS A 72 -0.04 -4.72 -15.53
N GLY A 73 -1.28 -5.12 -15.22
CA GLY A 73 -2.36 -5.31 -16.19
C GLY A 73 -2.40 -6.66 -16.90
N LEU A 74 -1.40 -7.53 -16.77
CA LEU A 74 -1.37 -8.82 -17.47
C LEU A 74 -2.61 -9.69 -17.22
N CYS A 75 -3.11 -9.67 -15.97
CA CYS A 75 -4.29 -10.46 -15.60
C CYS A 75 -5.59 -9.90 -16.21
N THR A 76 -5.70 -8.57 -16.39
CA THR A 76 -6.84 -7.95 -17.03
C THR A 76 -6.85 -8.22 -18.53
N GLU A 77 -5.68 -8.14 -19.18
CA GLU A 77 -5.52 -8.48 -20.60
C GLU A 77 -5.86 -9.96 -20.90
N ALA A 78 -5.45 -10.88 -20.01
CA ALA A 78 -5.68 -12.32 -20.16
C ALA A 78 -7.06 -12.79 -19.67
N SER A 79 -7.91 -11.89 -19.16
CA SER A 79 -9.13 -12.25 -18.44
C SER A 79 -10.34 -12.54 -19.33
N ASP A 80 -10.22 -12.35 -20.65
CA ASP A 80 -11.37 -12.43 -21.57
C ASP A 80 -12.55 -11.52 -21.10
N GLY A 81 -12.24 -10.37 -20.47
CA GLY A 81 -13.20 -9.40 -19.94
C GLY A 81 -13.78 -9.71 -18.55
N ASN A 82 -13.27 -10.72 -17.84
CA ASN A 82 -13.70 -11.03 -16.47
C ASN A 82 -13.09 -10.09 -15.41
N LEU A 83 -11.94 -9.51 -15.72
CA LEU A 83 -11.28 -8.50 -14.91
C LEU A 83 -11.10 -7.21 -15.70
N ARG A 84 -11.06 -6.10 -15.01
CA ARG A 84 -10.72 -4.80 -15.58
C ARG A 84 -9.80 -4.01 -14.65
N ASP A 85 -9.14 -3.02 -15.20
CA ASP A 85 -8.37 -2.03 -14.48
C ASP A 85 -9.34 -1.09 -13.74
N SER A 86 -9.12 -0.86 -12.45
CA SER A 86 -10.02 -0.07 -11.61
C SER A 86 -9.66 1.42 -11.53
N GLY A 87 -8.44 1.79 -11.88
CA GLY A 87 -7.88 3.10 -11.56
C GLY A 87 -7.57 3.30 -10.06
N PHE A 88 -7.90 2.33 -9.20
CA PHE A 88 -7.67 2.43 -7.76
C PHE A 88 -6.24 2.07 -7.40
N ILE A 89 -5.52 3.05 -6.84
CA ILE A 89 -4.08 2.96 -6.55
C ILE A 89 -3.76 2.92 -5.04
N TYR A 90 -4.71 3.25 -4.17
CA TYR A 90 -4.46 3.36 -2.73
C TYR A 90 -4.46 2.00 -2.04
N THR A 91 -3.39 1.24 -2.30
CA THR A 91 -3.23 -0.14 -1.82
C THR A 91 -2.31 -0.14 -0.59
N PHE A 92 -2.85 0.25 0.54
CA PHE A 92 -2.14 0.23 1.83
C PHE A 92 -3.08 -0.16 2.98
N ALA A 93 -2.50 -0.72 4.05
CA ALA A 93 -3.23 -1.14 5.22
C ALA A 93 -2.32 -1.27 6.45
N LEU A 94 -2.90 -1.23 7.65
CA LEU A 94 -2.19 -1.47 8.92
C LEU A 94 -2.08 -2.97 9.25
N SER A 95 -2.75 -3.82 8.49
CA SER A 95 -2.66 -5.28 8.58
C SER A 95 -2.44 -5.88 7.19
N ARG A 96 -1.54 -6.86 7.11
CA ARG A 96 -1.27 -7.57 5.84
C ARG A 96 -2.49 -8.31 5.31
N GLU A 97 -3.32 -8.84 6.19
CA GLU A 97 -4.53 -9.59 5.84
C GLU A 97 -5.61 -8.72 5.20
N GLU A 98 -5.65 -7.43 5.51
CA GLU A 98 -6.60 -6.48 4.92
C GLU A 98 -6.41 -6.34 3.39
N LEU A 99 -5.19 -6.55 2.90
CA LEU A 99 -4.87 -6.52 1.47
C LEU A 99 -5.26 -7.82 0.73
N LYS A 100 -5.75 -8.83 1.42
CA LYS A 100 -6.26 -10.07 0.83
C LYS A 100 -7.78 -10.00 0.73
N VAL A 101 -8.30 -10.10 -0.47
CA VAL A 101 -9.73 -9.99 -0.76
C VAL A 101 -10.21 -11.24 -1.47
N THR A 102 -11.31 -11.80 -0.99
CA THR A 102 -11.95 -12.96 -1.60
C THR A 102 -13.21 -12.53 -2.35
N TYR A 103 -13.36 -13.02 -3.57
CA TYR A 103 -14.54 -12.85 -4.40
C TYR A 103 -15.22 -14.21 -4.58
N VAL A 104 -16.53 -14.22 -4.37
CA VAL A 104 -17.38 -15.38 -4.65
C VAL A 104 -18.31 -15.02 -5.81
N SER A 105 -18.22 -15.73 -6.91
CA SER A 105 -18.95 -15.40 -8.15
C SER A 105 -18.81 -13.91 -8.53
N GLY A 106 -17.58 -13.38 -8.48
CA GLY A 106 -17.25 -11.99 -8.78
C GLY A 106 -17.73 -10.95 -7.77
N GLN A 107 -18.44 -11.35 -6.71
CA GLN A 107 -18.84 -10.44 -5.63
C GLN A 107 -17.84 -10.51 -4.48
N MET A 108 -17.48 -9.35 -3.96
CA MET A 108 -16.58 -9.27 -2.82
C MET A 108 -17.24 -9.89 -1.59
N LYS A 109 -16.57 -10.87 -0.99
CA LYS A 109 -16.99 -11.47 0.28
C LYS A 109 -16.77 -10.46 1.39
N LYS A 110 -17.86 -9.96 1.99
CA LYS A 110 -17.77 -9.03 3.12
C LYS A 110 -17.09 -9.71 4.31
N VAL A 111 -16.10 -9.05 4.87
CA VAL A 111 -15.56 -9.43 6.17
C VAL A 111 -16.50 -8.86 7.24
N THR A 112 -17.14 -9.74 8.01
CA THR A 112 -18.03 -9.33 9.11
C THR A 112 -17.22 -9.07 10.38
N GLY A 113 -17.42 -7.91 11.00
CA GLY A 113 -16.79 -7.51 12.26
C GLY A 113 -15.84 -6.32 12.11
N LEU A 114 -15.12 -5.96 13.20
CA LEU A 114 -13.97 -5.05 13.16
C LEU A 114 -12.76 -5.90 12.69
N PRO A 115 -12.46 -5.90 11.41
CA PRO A 115 -11.64 -6.97 10.86
C PRO A 115 -10.17 -6.89 11.28
N PHE A 116 -9.67 -5.69 11.56
CA PHE A 116 -8.24 -5.47 11.78
C PHE A 116 -8.02 -4.43 12.90
N PRO A 117 -8.12 -4.85 14.19
CA PRO A 117 -7.90 -3.94 15.30
C PRO A 117 -6.43 -3.48 15.32
N LEU A 118 -6.22 -2.23 15.70
CA LEU A 118 -4.87 -1.70 15.92
C LEU A 118 -4.14 -2.51 17.00
N THR A 119 -2.91 -2.85 16.72
CA THR A 119 -2.00 -3.40 17.73
C THR A 119 -1.69 -2.34 18.80
N GLU A 120 -1.23 -2.77 19.96
CA GLU A 120 -0.83 -1.85 21.02
C GLU A 120 0.32 -0.93 20.58
N ASN A 121 1.27 -1.46 19.80
CA ASN A 121 2.34 -0.67 19.23
C ASN A 121 1.84 0.42 18.27
N GLN A 122 0.91 0.08 17.39
CA GLN A 122 0.30 1.05 16.46
C GLN A 122 -0.42 2.17 17.23
N LYS A 123 -1.17 1.87 18.30
CA LYS A 123 -1.84 2.87 19.14
C LYS A 123 -0.84 3.82 19.78
N ARG A 124 0.19 3.29 20.43
CA ARG A 124 1.26 4.09 21.05
C ARG A 124 2.00 4.95 20.02
N PHE A 125 2.26 4.42 18.84
CA PHE A 125 2.87 5.16 17.75
C PHE A 125 1.97 6.31 17.26
N GLN A 126 0.66 6.08 17.13
CA GLN A 126 -0.32 7.12 16.79
C GLN A 126 -0.38 8.23 17.83
N GLU A 127 -0.40 7.90 19.12
CA GLU A 127 -0.37 8.89 20.21
C GLU A 127 0.85 9.80 20.11
N LEU A 128 2.02 9.21 19.84
CA LEU A 128 3.27 9.94 19.69
C LEU A 128 3.30 10.85 18.45
N THR A 129 2.83 10.35 17.30
CA THR A 129 3.10 10.94 15.99
C THR A 129 1.94 11.78 15.42
N LYS A 130 0.72 11.60 15.91
CA LYS A 130 -0.49 12.25 15.38
C LYS A 130 -0.35 13.77 15.24
N LYS A 131 0.27 14.43 16.21
CA LYS A 131 0.45 15.90 16.18
C LYS A 131 1.75 16.34 15.52
N ARG A 132 2.87 15.67 15.84
CA ARG A 132 4.20 16.11 15.44
C ARG A 132 4.72 15.54 14.12
N GLY A 133 4.09 14.47 13.62
CA GLY A 133 4.68 13.66 12.55
C GLY A 133 5.70 12.66 13.09
N PHE A 134 6.50 12.07 12.21
CA PHE A 134 7.56 11.13 12.58
C PHE A 134 8.78 11.26 11.67
N LEU A 135 9.91 10.86 12.20
CA LEU A 135 11.17 10.74 11.47
C LEU A 135 11.36 9.28 11.06
N TYR A 136 11.80 9.03 9.85
CA TYR A 136 12.10 7.66 9.43
C TYR A 136 13.51 7.49 8.88
N ARG A 137 14.05 6.30 9.07
CA ARG A 137 15.24 5.84 8.36
C ARG A 137 14.80 4.94 7.21
N GLU A 138 15.24 5.27 6.01
CA GLU A 138 15.05 4.43 4.84
C GLU A 138 16.11 3.33 4.77
N VAL A 139 15.68 2.10 4.48
CA VAL A 139 16.56 0.95 4.25
C VAL A 139 16.21 0.31 2.92
N ALA A 140 17.06 0.54 1.92
CA ALA A 140 16.97 -0.13 0.62
C ALA A 140 17.38 -1.61 0.77
N ALA A 141 16.40 -2.50 0.83
CA ALA A 141 16.61 -3.91 1.18
C ALA A 141 16.58 -4.85 -0.02
N ALA A 142 17.42 -4.55 -1.03
CA ALA A 142 17.59 -5.29 -2.28
C ALA A 142 16.44 -5.11 -3.30
N GLY A 143 15.77 -3.96 -3.29
CA GLY A 143 14.80 -3.55 -4.32
C GLY A 143 15.48 -2.99 -5.59
N ASN A 144 14.65 -2.52 -6.50
CA ASN A 144 15.06 -1.97 -7.80
C ASN A 144 15.23 -0.43 -7.81
N ASN A 145 15.25 0.21 -6.66
CA ASN A 145 15.39 1.66 -6.45
C ASN A 145 14.20 2.52 -6.92
N THR A 146 13.09 1.94 -7.35
CA THR A 146 11.91 2.72 -7.78
C THR A 146 11.15 3.28 -6.58
N VAL A 147 11.03 2.51 -5.50
CA VAL A 147 10.37 2.94 -4.25
C VAL A 147 11.15 4.06 -3.58
N GLU A 148 12.47 3.98 -3.53
CA GLU A 148 13.36 5.02 -3.00
C GLU A 148 13.20 6.33 -3.78
N SER A 149 13.06 6.24 -5.12
CA SER A 149 12.79 7.39 -5.97
C SER A 149 11.45 8.07 -5.62
N GLU A 150 10.40 7.29 -5.38
CA GLU A 150 9.09 7.82 -4.99
C GLU A 150 9.07 8.37 -3.55
N LEU A 151 9.80 7.74 -2.63
CA LEU A 151 10.03 8.28 -1.28
C LEU A 151 10.72 9.64 -1.36
N ASN A 152 11.77 9.77 -2.18
CA ASN A 152 12.45 11.05 -2.41
C ASN A 152 11.53 12.06 -3.10
N ALA A 153 10.72 11.65 -4.07
CA ALA A 153 9.76 12.52 -4.74
C ALA A 153 8.69 13.06 -3.77
N SER A 154 8.42 12.37 -2.65
CA SER A 154 7.48 12.85 -1.64
C SER A 154 7.91 14.15 -0.94
N PHE A 155 9.20 14.52 -1.01
CA PHE A 155 9.73 15.78 -0.46
C PHE A 155 9.60 16.97 -1.40
N ASN A 156 9.16 16.77 -2.64
CA ASN A 156 9.00 17.91 -3.57
C ASN A 156 7.83 18.81 -3.15
N SER A 157 7.77 20.01 -3.73
CA SER A 157 6.78 21.04 -3.38
C SER A 157 5.31 20.65 -3.65
N VAL A 158 5.06 19.61 -4.44
CA VAL A 158 3.70 19.12 -4.76
C VAL A 158 3.17 18.25 -3.63
N PHE A 159 3.99 17.31 -3.16
CA PHE A 159 3.60 16.33 -2.14
C PHE A 159 3.92 16.83 -0.73
N ASP A 160 5.04 17.54 -0.53
CA ASP A 160 5.41 18.27 0.68
C ASP A 160 5.29 17.42 1.97
N SER A 161 5.99 16.29 2.01
CA SER A 161 5.97 15.37 3.16
C SER A 161 6.41 16.06 4.46
N GLU A 162 7.29 17.06 4.38
CA GLU A 162 7.75 17.82 5.53
C GLU A 162 6.64 18.65 6.18
N ARG A 163 5.66 19.10 5.41
CA ARG A 163 4.45 19.74 5.93
C ARG A 163 3.63 18.81 6.82
N GLU A 164 3.64 17.52 6.50
CA GLU A 164 3.03 16.48 7.34
C GLU A 164 3.91 16.14 8.58
N GLY A 165 5.09 16.74 8.70
CA GLY A 165 6.07 16.44 9.74
C GLY A 165 6.80 15.12 9.51
N VAL A 166 6.81 14.63 8.26
CA VAL A 166 7.47 13.36 7.90
C VAL A 166 8.79 13.67 7.21
N ARG A 167 9.89 13.15 7.75
CA ARG A 167 11.25 13.40 7.23
C ARG A 167 12.10 12.13 7.27
N CYS A 168 12.95 11.98 6.26
CA CYS A 168 14.02 10.97 6.28
C CYS A 168 15.22 11.49 7.07
N VAL A 169 15.80 10.64 7.92
CA VAL A 169 16.98 10.97 8.71
C VAL A 169 18.12 10.00 8.44
N ALA A 170 19.36 10.51 8.52
CA ALA A 170 20.54 9.73 8.22
C ALA A 170 20.83 8.63 9.27
N SER A 171 20.54 8.89 10.54
CA SER A 171 20.78 7.94 11.62
C SER A 171 19.48 7.32 12.14
N PRO A 172 19.39 5.98 12.23
CA PRO A 172 18.21 5.32 12.79
C PRO A 172 18.01 5.65 14.29
N LYS A 173 19.01 6.08 15.01
CA LYS A 173 18.88 6.53 16.42
C LYS A 173 17.95 7.74 16.58
N HIS A 174 17.76 8.52 15.52
CA HIS A 174 16.89 9.69 15.52
C HIS A 174 15.54 9.41 14.84
N ALA A 175 15.35 8.18 14.36
CA ALA A 175 14.14 7.79 13.68
C ALA A 175 13.09 7.21 14.65
N ASP A 176 11.83 7.45 14.33
CA ASP A 176 10.66 6.83 14.96
C ASP A 176 10.23 5.58 14.18
N ALA A 177 10.61 5.49 12.89
CA ALA A 177 10.28 4.37 12.03
C ALA A 177 11.43 3.96 11.12
N VAL A 178 11.45 2.69 10.74
CA VAL A 178 12.19 2.22 9.55
C VAL A 178 11.19 2.05 8.42
N VAL A 179 11.49 2.65 7.27
CA VAL A 179 10.81 2.37 5.99
C VAL A 179 11.76 1.51 5.16
N PHE A 180 11.38 0.29 4.87
CA PHE A 180 12.19 -0.56 4.01
C PHE A 180 11.50 -0.82 2.67
N SER A 181 12.32 -0.93 1.63
CA SER A 181 11.94 -1.28 0.27
C SER A 181 12.59 -2.60 -0.13
N GLY A 182 12.03 -3.26 -1.14
CA GLY A 182 12.57 -4.51 -1.67
C GLY A 182 12.30 -5.74 -0.79
N PRO A 183 12.68 -6.95 -1.28
CA PRO A 183 12.29 -8.22 -0.69
C PRO A 183 13.12 -8.62 0.54
N VAL A 184 13.99 -7.76 1.03
CA VAL A 184 14.97 -8.02 2.10
C VAL A 184 15.91 -9.16 1.75
N GLY A 185 16.80 -8.89 0.80
CA GLY A 185 17.84 -9.86 0.42
C GLY A 185 18.67 -10.32 1.63
N GLU A 186 19.23 -11.52 1.57
CA GLU A 186 19.97 -12.16 2.66
C GLU A 186 21.00 -11.24 3.33
N ARG A 187 21.74 -10.46 2.52
CA ARG A 187 22.75 -9.52 3.03
C ARG A 187 22.16 -8.25 3.66
N MET A 188 20.88 -7.98 3.43
CA MET A 188 20.20 -6.78 3.96
C MET A 188 19.38 -7.07 5.22
N ALA A 189 19.16 -8.34 5.59
CA ALA A 189 18.47 -8.69 6.82
C ALA A 189 19.21 -8.15 8.07
N GLY A 190 20.53 -8.30 8.14
CA GLY A 190 21.34 -7.78 9.25
C GLY A 190 21.31 -6.24 9.36
N PRO A 191 21.60 -5.48 8.30
CA PRO A 191 21.45 -4.02 8.31
C PRO A 191 20.05 -3.53 8.68
N LEU A 192 18.99 -4.19 8.23
CA LEU A 192 17.61 -3.86 8.59
C LEU A 192 17.35 -4.09 10.09
N GLU A 193 17.79 -5.25 10.61
CA GLU A 193 17.70 -5.59 12.05
C GLU A 193 18.47 -4.58 12.90
N THR A 194 19.71 -4.24 12.50
CA THR A 194 20.52 -3.23 13.20
C THR A 194 19.85 -1.85 13.22
N ALA A 195 19.27 -1.41 12.08
CA ALA A 195 18.54 -0.15 12.04
C ALA A 195 17.30 -0.16 12.94
N TRP A 196 16.62 -1.30 13.02
CA TRP A 196 15.49 -1.50 13.92
C TRP A 196 15.87 -1.44 15.38
N ASP A 197 16.93 -2.14 15.78
CA ASP A 197 17.31 -2.32 17.19
C ASP A 197 17.76 -1.04 17.87
N VAL A 198 18.40 -0.13 17.13
CA VAL A 198 18.93 1.12 17.70
C VAL A 198 17.89 2.23 17.89
N MET A 199 16.65 2.04 17.38
CA MET A 199 15.57 3.01 17.59
C MET A 199 14.91 2.86 18.95
N SER A 200 14.43 4.00 19.47
CA SER A 200 13.67 4.03 20.74
C SER A 200 12.19 3.69 20.54
N GLU A 201 11.59 3.07 21.55
CA GLU A 201 10.13 2.81 21.58
C GLU A 201 9.30 4.09 21.90
N PRO A 202 8.06 4.22 21.40
CA PRO A 202 7.44 3.37 20.40
C PRO A 202 8.00 3.60 19.00
N LYS A 203 8.24 2.54 18.24
CA LYS A 203 8.82 2.57 16.90
C LYS A 203 7.99 1.75 15.92
N ALA A 204 8.05 2.09 14.62
CA ALA A 204 7.29 1.40 13.59
C ALA A 204 8.19 0.82 12.50
N LEU A 205 7.78 -0.35 11.96
CA LEU A 205 8.35 -0.94 10.76
C LEU A 205 7.35 -0.77 9.61
N ILE A 206 7.78 -0.19 8.50
CA ILE A 206 6.95 0.15 7.36
C ILE A 206 7.49 -0.58 6.12
N ALA A 207 6.67 -1.46 5.54
CA ALA A 207 6.94 -2.10 4.26
C ALA A 207 6.43 -1.20 3.13
N CYS A 208 7.32 -0.67 2.31
CA CYS A 208 6.98 0.23 1.21
C CYS A 208 7.36 -0.40 -0.15
N GLY A 209 6.36 -0.56 -1.00
CA GLY A 209 6.47 -1.24 -2.29
C GLY A 209 6.05 -2.71 -2.24
N THR A 210 5.58 -3.24 -3.36
CA THR A 210 5.10 -4.63 -3.47
C THR A 210 6.17 -5.65 -3.07
N GLU A 211 7.44 -5.39 -3.40
CA GLU A 211 8.56 -6.25 -3.01
C GLU A 211 8.74 -6.28 -1.48
N ALA A 212 8.63 -5.14 -0.80
CA ALA A 212 8.71 -5.06 0.66
C ALA A 212 7.50 -5.71 1.36
N VAL A 213 6.32 -5.61 0.75
CA VAL A 213 5.07 -6.16 1.31
C VAL A 213 4.99 -7.69 1.18
N SER A 214 5.62 -8.26 0.14
CA SER A 214 5.38 -9.68 -0.21
C SER A 214 6.56 -10.43 -0.81
N GLY A 215 7.68 -9.77 -1.02
CA GLY A 215 8.81 -10.30 -1.82
C GLY A 215 8.67 -9.99 -3.32
N GLY A 216 7.46 -9.71 -3.82
CA GLY A 216 7.25 -9.47 -5.25
C GLY A 216 7.55 -10.71 -6.10
N LEU A 217 8.56 -10.61 -6.94
CA LEU A 217 9.07 -11.71 -7.78
C LEU A 217 10.12 -12.60 -7.05
N TYR A 218 10.53 -12.21 -5.86
CA TYR A 218 11.57 -12.86 -5.08
C TYR A 218 11.01 -13.41 -3.76
N PRO A 219 11.67 -14.39 -3.14
CA PRO A 219 11.30 -14.80 -1.80
C PRO A 219 11.54 -13.65 -0.80
N MET A 220 10.61 -13.51 0.14
CA MET A 220 10.74 -12.54 1.23
C MET A 220 11.82 -13.00 2.22
N GLY A 221 12.75 -12.11 2.55
CA GLY A 221 13.77 -12.38 3.56
C GLY A 221 13.26 -12.18 4.99
N LYS A 222 14.20 -12.31 5.95
CA LYS A 222 13.88 -12.19 7.38
C LYS A 222 13.65 -10.72 7.77
N LEU A 223 12.53 -10.47 8.44
CA LEU A 223 12.18 -9.19 9.04
C LEU A 223 12.46 -9.19 10.55
N PRO A 224 12.76 -8.04 11.17
CA PRO A 224 12.89 -7.93 12.63
C PRO A 224 11.55 -8.17 13.35
N LYS A 225 10.45 -7.80 12.72
CA LYS A 225 9.07 -8.04 13.16
C LYS A 225 8.09 -7.95 11.99
N GLU A 226 6.82 -8.26 12.22
CA GLU A 226 5.75 -7.94 11.26
C GLU A 226 5.61 -6.41 11.12
N PRO A 227 5.51 -5.85 9.89
CA PRO A 227 5.31 -4.43 9.68
C PRO A 227 4.03 -3.88 10.32
N ASP A 228 4.11 -2.62 10.77
CA ASP A 228 2.99 -1.87 11.32
C ASP A 228 2.17 -1.16 10.22
N LEU A 229 2.76 -1.02 9.02
CA LEU A 229 2.13 -0.46 7.82
C LEU A 229 2.66 -1.17 6.58
N TYR A 230 1.75 -1.51 5.70
CA TYR A 230 2.01 -2.11 4.38
C TYR A 230 1.52 -1.15 3.30
N ILE A 231 2.41 -0.74 2.40
CA ILE A 231 2.10 0.12 1.25
C ILE A 231 2.52 -0.63 -0.01
N SER A 232 1.56 -1.15 -0.77
CA SER A 232 1.82 -1.88 -2.01
C SER A 232 1.79 -0.95 -3.22
N GLY A 233 2.49 -1.35 -4.26
CA GLY A 233 2.68 -0.64 -5.53
C GLY A 233 4.10 -0.90 -6.03
N ASP A 234 4.31 -0.79 -7.36
CA ASP A 234 5.60 -1.08 -7.97
C ASP A 234 5.98 0.01 -9.01
N PRO A 235 6.41 1.18 -8.50
CA PRO A 235 6.37 1.68 -7.12
C PRO A 235 5.01 2.28 -6.70
N PRO A 236 4.74 2.42 -5.40
CA PRO A 236 3.63 3.23 -4.93
C PRO A 236 3.97 4.72 -5.15
N ARG A 237 3.00 5.50 -5.66
CA ARG A 237 3.20 6.93 -5.88
C ARG A 237 3.40 7.70 -4.55
N PRO A 238 4.02 8.90 -4.56
CA PRO A 238 4.26 9.69 -3.35
C PRO A 238 2.99 9.99 -2.56
N ASP A 239 1.86 10.27 -3.22
CA ASP A 239 0.57 10.51 -2.55
C ASP A 239 0.03 9.26 -1.86
N VAL A 240 0.22 8.08 -2.44
CA VAL A 240 -0.14 6.79 -1.82
C VAL A 240 0.71 6.56 -0.56
N ILE A 241 2.02 6.82 -0.65
CA ILE A 241 2.96 6.70 0.47
C ILE A 241 2.53 7.63 1.62
N LEU A 242 2.27 8.91 1.31
CA LEU A 242 1.88 9.89 2.31
C LEU A 242 0.52 9.58 2.95
N GLN A 243 -0.45 9.06 2.19
CA GLN A 243 -1.72 8.60 2.76
C GLN A 243 -1.53 7.41 3.70
N GLY A 244 -0.66 6.45 3.35
CA GLY A 244 -0.27 5.37 4.24
C GLY A 244 0.36 5.89 5.53
N PHE A 245 1.28 6.86 5.45
CA PHE A 245 1.89 7.50 6.61
C PHE A 245 0.84 8.22 7.48
N ARG A 246 -0.12 8.94 6.87
CA ARG A 246 -1.22 9.58 7.59
C ARG A 246 -2.11 8.56 8.30
N LEU A 247 -2.35 7.40 7.67
CA LEU A 247 -3.09 6.29 8.30
C LEU A 247 -2.33 5.78 9.53
N LEU A 248 -1.02 5.51 9.39
CA LEU A 248 -0.18 5.05 10.51
C LEU A 248 -0.15 6.07 11.66
N MET A 249 -0.11 7.37 11.36
CA MET A 249 -0.17 8.46 12.36
C MET A 249 -1.56 8.65 12.99
N GLY A 250 -2.60 7.97 12.52
CA GLY A 250 -3.98 8.19 12.98
C GLY A 250 -4.57 9.56 12.59
N ARG A 251 -4.05 10.19 11.52
CA ARG A 251 -4.57 11.46 10.97
C ARG A 251 -5.62 11.25 9.89
N PHE A 252 -5.74 10.03 9.40
CA PHE A 252 -6.60 9.63 8.31
C PHE A 252 -7.25 8.30 8.65
N SER A 253 -8.55 8.17 8.43
CA SER A 253 -9.28 6.91 8.60
C SER A 253 -9.48 6.27 7.25
N PHE A 254 -8.98 5.08 7.07
CA PHE A 254 -9.06 4.34 5.82
C PHE A 254 -9.07 2.84 6.12
N GLN A 255 -9.91 2.13 5.40
CA GLN A 255 -9.93 0.67 5.34
C GLN A 255 -9.94 0.27 3.86
N PHE A 256 -8.92 -0.47 3.45
CA PHE A 256 -8.72 -0.86 2.06
C PHE A 256 -9.93 -1.60 1.49
N GLN A 257 -10.46 -2.57 2.24
CA GLN A 257 -11.60 -3.37 1.77
C GLN A 257 -12.90 -2.56 1.68
N GLU A 258 -13.12 -1.59 2.57
CA GLU A 258 -14.26 -0.69 2.46
C GLU A 258 -14.15 0.25 1.26
N ALA A 259 -12.96 0.79 1.01
CA ALA A 259 -12.71 1.65 -0.14
C ALA A 259 -12.91 0.88 -1.46
N LEU A 260 -12.39 -0.34 -1.53
CA LEU A 260 -12.56 -1.22 -2.67
C LEU A 260 -14.04 -1.58 -2.91
N HIS A 261 -14.78 -1.88 -1.83
CA HIS A 261 -16.21 -2.19 -1.92
C HIS A 261 -17.00 -1.01 -2.52
N LYS A 262 -16.72 0.22 -2.09
CA LYS A 262 -17.36 1.43 -2.65
C LYS A 262 -17.09 1.59 -4.15
N ILE A 263 -15.90 1.25 -4.62
CA ILE A 263 -15.55 1.30 -6.05
C ILE A 263 -16.37 0.26 -6.82
N LEU A 264 -16.54 -0.93 -6.26
CA LEU A 264 -17.35 -1.99 -6.88
C LEU A 264 -18.85 -1.69 -6.88
N GLU A 265 -19.35 -0.84 -5.97
CA GLU A 265 -20.78 -0.43 -5.90
C GLU A 265 -21.10 0.77 -6.79
N ASN A 266 -20.19 1.74 -6.92
CA ASN A 266 -20.41 2.97 -7.72
C ASN A 266 -20.47 2.74 -9.23
N GLU A 267 -20.36 1.50 -9.68
CA GLU A 267 -20.39 1.08 -11.08
C GLU A 267 -21.68 0.35 -11.47
N LYS A 268 -22.71 0.43 -10.62
CA LYS A 268 -24.05 -0.08 -10.93
C LYS A 268 -24.94 0.99 -11.58
#